data_9e20bb9c35dab83a8c3d152085e09671
#
_entry.id   9e20bb9c35dab83a8c3d152085e09671
#
_cell.length_a   1.000
_cell.length_b   1.000
_cell.length_c   1.000
_cell.angle_alpha   90.00
_cell.angle_beta   90.00
_cell.angle_gamma   90.00
#
_symmetry.space_group_name_H-M   'P 1'
#
loop_
_entity.id
_entity.type
_entity.pdbx_description
1 polymer ?
#
loop_
_entity_poly.entity_id
_entity_poly.type
_entity_poly.pdbx_seq_one_letter_code
_entity_poly.pdbx_strand_id
1 'polypeptide(L)'
;VAALAAAAAPPAAVPLDELITATDGFAEARKVGEGGFGRVYRCDALPSLPRVACGFAVKTALVGVGAQGLAELQSEVRTLSAACHRSLLPLLGVCLAPARACLVYPLCRGGSLEDRLYRTPAALQRFRMLGFDTAPPPLSSAARLRVLRDAASALHYLHTLS
;
A
#
# COMPACT_ATOMS: atom_id res chain seq x y z
N VAL A 1 -8.45 -3.04 10.53
CA VAL A 1 -8.50 -3.76 9.24
C VAL A 1 -9.91 -4.29 8.96
N ALA A 2 -10.72 -4.56 9.98
CA ALA A 2 -12.09 -5.12 9.80
C ALA A 2 -13.10 -4.19 9.10
N ALA A 3 -12.84 -2.90 8.96
CA ALA A 3 -13.76 -1.93 8.36
C ALA A 3 -13.50 -1.65 6.86
N LEU A 4 -12.47 -2.24 6.25
CA LEU A 4 -12.10 -2.01 4.85
C LEU A 4 -12.54 -3.14 3.90
N ALA A 5 -13.28 -4.12 4.37
CA ALA A 5 -13.96 -5.10 3.52
C ALA A 5 -15.21 -4.49 2.86
N ALA A 6 -15.15 -3.23 2.44
CA ALA A 6 -16.16 -2.66 1.57
C ALA A 6 -15.98 -3.29 0.19
N ALA A 7 -17.09 -3.83 -0.32
CA ALA A 7 -17.26 -4.49 -1.61
C ALA A 7 -16.32 -3.96 -2.69
N ALA A 8 -15.92 -4.84 -3.60
CA ALA A 8 -15.08 -4.59 -4.75
C ALA A 8 -15.63 -3.49 -5.67
N ALA A 9 -15.58 -2.24 -5.21
CA ALA A 9 -15.73 -1.10 -6.07
C ALA A 9 -14.43 -0.95 -6.88
N PRO A 10 -14.51 -0.63 -8.17
CA PRO A 10 -13.32 -0.36 -8.94
C PRO A 10 -12.52 0.78 -8.30
N PRO A 11 -11.17 0.73 -8.34
CA PRO A 11 -10.34 1.78 -7.76
C PRO A 11 -10.66 3.13 -8.43
N ALA A 12 -10.76 4.18 -7.62
CA ALA A 12 -11.05 5.51 -8.12
C ALA A 12 -9.86 6.07 -8.92
N ALA A 13 -10.14 6.85 -9.96
CA ALA A 13 -9.09 7.63 -10.62
C ALA A 13 -8.68 8.79 -9.72
N VAL A 14 -7.38 8.89 -9.40
CA VAL A 14 -6.82 9.95 -8.55
C VAL A 14 -5.91 10.84 -9.42
N PRO A 15 -6.15 12.16 -9.48
CA PRO A 15 -5.31 13.08 -10.22
C PRO A 15 -3.87 13.10 -9.71
N LEU A 16 -2.89 13.27 -10.61
CA LEU A 16 -1.48 13.29 -10.24
C LEU A 16 -1.12 14.51 -9.36
N ASP A 17 -1.69 15.67 -9.63
CA ASP A 17 -1.51 16.90 -8.86
C ASP A 17 -2.00 16.77 -7.41
N GLU A 18 -3.09 16.03 -7.20
CA GLU A 18 -3.58 15.69 -5.86
C GLU A 18 -2.55 14.83 -5.11
N LEU A 19 -1.97 13.82 -5.77
CA LEU A 19 -0.93 12.97 -5.18
C LEU A 19 0.36 13.76 -4.89
N ILE A 20 0.76 14.65 -5.81
CA ILE A 20 1.91 15.55 -5.61
C ILE A 20 1.69 16.40 -4.36
N THR A 21 0.54 17.04 -4.25
CA THR A 21 0.19 17.90 -3.11
C THR A 21 0.15 17.09 -1.81
N ALA A 22 -0.54 15.96 -1.78
CA ALA A 22 -0.72 15.14 -0.58
C ALA A 22 0.58 14.49 -0.06
N THR A 23 1.58 14.31 -0.93
CA THR A 23 2.88 13.72 -0.59
C THR A 23 4.01 14.75 -0.49
N ASP A 24 3.69 16.05 -0.49
CA ASP A 24 4.66 17.15 -0.51
C ASP A 24 5.67 17.00 -1.67
N GLY A 25 5.18 16.73 -2.89
CA GLY A 25 6.03 16.48 -4.06
C GLY A 25 6.75 15.13 -4.02
N PHE A 26 6.20 14.13 -3.37
CA PHE A 26 6.88 12.85 -3.11
C PHE A 26 8.17 13.04 -2.28
N ALA A 27 8.07 13.88 -1.25
CA ALA A 27 9.20 14.23 -0.38
C ALA A 27 9.74 13.00 0.37
N GLU A 28 11.05 12.98 0.60
CA GLU A 28 11.72 11.92 1.36
C GLU A 28 11.15 11.76 2.78
N ALA A 29 10.71 12.86 3.40
CA ALA A 29 10.04 12.85 4.70
C ALA A 29 8.68 12.13 4.72
N ARG A 30 8.07 11.91 3.57
CA ARG A 30 6.83 11.14 3.40
C ARG A 30 7.09 9.70 2.97
N LYS A 31 8.31 9.35 2.59
CA LYS A 31 8.67 8.01 2.12
C LYS A 31 8.67 7.01 3.28
N VAL A 32 7.86 5.96 3.17
CA VAL A 32 7.73 4.89 4.18
C VAL A 32 8.25 3.54 3.68
N GLY A 33 8.63 3.44 2.42
CA GLY A 33 9.19 2.23 1.84
C GLY A 33 9.81 2.46 0.46
N GLU A 34 10.74 1.59 0.10
CA GLU A 34 11.38 1.53 -1.22
C GLU A 34 11.81 0.09 -1.51
N GLY A 35 11.66 -0.35 -2.75
CA GLY A 35 12.04 -1.69 -3.19
C GLY A 35 12.02 -1.81 -4.71
N GLY A 36 12.23 -3.02 -5.23
CA GLY A 36 12.26 -3.29 -6.68
C GLY A 36 11.00 -2.87 -7.45
N PHE A 37 9.88 -2.72 -6.76
CA PHE A 37 8.59 -2.31 -7.35
C PHE A 37 8.30 -0.81 -7.25
N GLY A 38 9.25 0.01 -6.76
CA GLY A 38 9.09 1.45 -6.63
C GLY A 38 9.17 1.97 -5.20
N ARG A 39 8.70 3.21 -5.01
CA ARG A 39 8.71 3.92 -3.72
C ARG A 39 7.30 4.05 -3.18
N VAL A 40 7.17 4.04 -1.86
CA VAL A 40 5.89 4.19 -1.17
C VAL A 40 5.94 5.42 -0.28
N TYR A 41 4.97 6.29 -0.45
CA TYR A 41 4.82 7.53 0.31
C TYR A 41 3.53 7.51 1.11
N ARG A 42 3.54 8.08 2.31
CA ARG A 42 2.33 8.25 3.13
C ARG A 42 1.67 9.61 2.85
N CYS A 43 0.35 9.65 2.91
CA CYS A 43 -0.42 10.88 3.02
C CYS A 43 -1.65 10.67 3.90
N ASP A 44 -2.18 11.77 4.44
CA ASP A 44 -3.24 11.69 5.45
C ASP A 44 -4.65 11.75 4.84
N ALA A 45 -4.78 12.43 3.69
CA ALA A 45 -6.05 12.58 2.99
C ALA A 45 -5.83 12.73 1.48
N LEU A 46 -6.82 12.27 0.72
CA LEU A 46 -6.95 12.46 -0.72
C LEU A 46 -8.40 12.87 -0.99
N PRO A 47 -8.67 14.08 -1.54
CA PRO A 47 -10.01 14.57 -1.83
C PRO A 47 -10.85 13.64 -2.72
N SER A 48 -10.21 12.97 -3.68
CA SER A 48 -10.86 12.02 -4.59
C SER A 48 -11.27 10.70 -3.92
N LEU A 49 -10.87 10.45 -2.68
CA LEU A 49 -11.14 9.21 -1.95
C LEU A 49 -11.88 9.46 -0.63
N PRO A 50 -12.76 8.54 -0.20
CA PRO A 50 -13.33 8.58 1.13
C PRO A 50 -12.24 8.60 2.21
N ARG A 51 -12.45 9.35 3.29
CA ARG A 51 -11.48 9.42 4.39
C ARG A 51 -11.28 8.05 5.03
N VAL A 52 -10.02 7.66 5.16
CA VAL A 52 -9.60 6.45 5.86
C VAL A 52 -8.82 6.85 7.10
N ALA A 53 -9.23 6.36 8.27
CA ALA A 53 -8.63 6.74 9.56
C ALA A 53 -7.12 6.48 9.66
N CYS A 54 -6.61 5.49 8.91
CA CYS A 54 -5.18 5.21 8.86
C CYS A 54 -4.39 6.08 7.87
N GLY A 55 -5.06 6.88 7.02
CA GLY A 55 -4.44 7.56 5.88
C GLY A 55 -4.14 6.61 4.72
N PHE A 56 -3.36 7.08 3.76
CA PHE A 56 -3.08 6.37 2.51
C PHE A 56 -1.59 6.12 2.31
N ALA A 57 -1.30 5.03 1.60
CA ALA A 57 0.01 4.69 1.04
C ALA A 57 -0.05 4.85 -0.48
N VAL A 58 0.78 5.73 -1.02
CA VAL A 58 0.92 6.01 -2.45
C VAL A 58 2.16 5.30 -2.95
N LYS A 59 1.99 4.23 -3.71
CA LYS A 59 3.08 3.49 -4.33
C LYS A 59 3.31 4.05 -5.74
N THR A 60 4.50 4.58 -6.00
CA THR A 60 4.91 5.02 -7.34
C THR A 60 5.55 3.86 -8.10
N ALA A 61 5.20 3.66 -9.37
CA ALA A 61 5.98 2.79 -10.23
C ALA A 61 7.38 3.41 -10.49
N LEU A 62 8.38 2.57 -10.74
CA LEU A 62 9.69 3.05 -11.16
C LEU A 62 9.55 3.81 -12.48
N VAL A 63 10.26 4.95 -12.56
CA VAL A 63 10.17 5.93 -13.65
C VAL A 63 10.45 5.29 -15.02
N GLY A 64 9.68 5.69 -16.04
CA GLY A 64 9.92 5.32 -17.44
C GLY A 64 8.93 4.30 -17.99
N VAL A 65 7.69 4.31 -17.51
CA VAL A 65 6.63 3.44 -18.06
C VAL A 65 6.24 3.98 -19.43
N GLY A 66 6.88 3.51 -20.49
CA GLY A 66 6.40 3.74 -21.86
C GLY A 66 4.97 3.19 -22.04
N ALA A 67 4.37 3.38 -23.20
CA ALA A 67 2.99 2.95 -23.48
C ALA A 67 2.75 1.47 -23.13
N GLN A 68 3.73 0.60 -23.35
CA GLN A 68 3.66 -0.82 -23.00
C GLN A 68 3.59 -1.05 -21.49
N GLY A 69 4.40 -0.37 -20.69
CA GLY A 69 4.38 -0.50 -19.24
C GLY A 69 3.11 0.07 -18.60
N LEU A 70 2.49 1.09 -19.20
CA LEU A 70 1.16 1.56 -18.78
C LEU A 70 0.09 0.49 -19.06
N ALA A 71 0.15 -0.21 -20.19
CA ALA A 71 -0.77 -1.29 -20.51
C ALA A 71 -0.61 -2.48 -19.54
N GLU A 72 0.62 -2.83 -19.20
CA GLU A 72 0.92 -3.87 -18.20
C GLU A 72 0.37 -3.48 -16.82
N LEU A 73 0.60 -2.23 -16.38
CA LEU A 73 0.06 -1.72 -15.12
C LEU A 73 -1.47 -1.69 -15.12
N GLN A 74 -2.11 -1.32 -16.23
CA GLN A 74 -3.58 -1.37 -16.35
C GLN A 74 -4.11 -2.79 -16.22
N SER A 75 -3.40 -3.78 -16.77
CA SER A 75 -3.75 -5.20 -16.63
C SER A 75 -3.59 -5.67 -15.17
N GLU A 76 -2.49 -5.28 -14.51
CA GLU A 76 -2.26 -5.56 -13.09
C GLU A 76 -3.35 -4.93 -12.21
N VAL A 77 -3.70 -3.67 -12.48
CA VAL A 77 -4.79 -2.96 -11.77
C VAL A 77 -6.11 -3.71 -11.89
N ARG A 78 -6.46 -4.22 -13.07
CA ARG A 78 -7.69 -5.02 -13.26
C ARG A 78 -7.69 -6.28 -12.40
N THR A 79 -6.58 -7.00 -12.38
CA THR A 79 -6.41 -8.21 -11.57
C THR A 79 -6.51 -7.91 -10.07
N LEU A 80 -5.81 -6.87 -9.60
CA LEU A 80 -5.83 -6.46 -8.19
C LEU A 80 -7.21 -5.95 -7.76
N SER A 81 -7.95 -5.29 -8.66
CA SER A 81 -9.29 -4.77 -8.39
C SER A 81 -10.33 -5.87 -8.26
N ALA A 82 -10.14 -7.00 -8.93
CA ALA A 82 -11.02 -8.15 -8.85
C ALA A 82 -10.80 -8.98 -7.57
N ALA A 83 -9.62 -8.85 -6.94
CA ALA A 83 -9.27 -9.62 -5.76
C ALA A 83 -9.83 -8.98 -4.48
N CYS A 84 -10.79 -9.63 -3.84
CA CYS A 84 -11.41 -9.20 -2.59
C CYS A 84 -11.25 -10.27 -1.51
N HIS A 85 -10.32 -10.07 -0.59
CA HIS A 85 -10.10 -10.99 0.54
C HIS A 85 -9.64 -10.21 1.77
N ARG A 86 -10.08 -10.65 2.97
CA ARG A 86 -9.79 -9.97 4.25
C ARG A 86 -8.30 -9.78 4.56
N SER A 87 -7.44 -10.62 3.99
CA SER A 87 -5.98 -10.59 4.19
C SER A 87 -5.25 -10.02 2.97
N LEU A 88 -5.95 -9.49 1.97
CA LEU A 88 -5.38 -8.71 0.88
C LEU A 88 -5.62 -7.23 1.13
N LEU A 89 -4.64 -6.42 0.73
CA LEU A 89 -4.75 -4.97 0.82
C LEU A 89 -5.58 -4.46 -0.36
N PRO A 90 -6.73 -3.80 -0.13
CA PRO A 90 -7.57 -3.32 -1.23
C PRO A 90 -6.88 -2.17 -1.96
N LEU A 91 -6.97 -2.17 -3.29
CA LEU A 91 -6.57 -1.05 -4.12
C LEU A 91 -7.70 -0.02 -4.11
N LEU A 92 -7.43 1.17 -3.55
CA LEU A 92 -8.43 2.23 -3.38
C LEU A 92 -8.48 3.20 -4.55
N GLY A 93 -7.32 3.48 -5.15
CA GLY A 93 -7.21 4.44 -6.23
C GLY A 93 -6.02 4.19 -7.13
N VAL A 94 -6.08 4.75 -8.33
CA VAL A 94 -5.02 4.66 -9.34
C VAL A 94 -4.80 6.02 -9.99
N CYS A 95 -3.54 6.32 -10.30
CA CYS A 95 -3.15 7.38 -11.19
C CYS A 95 -2.35 6.76 -12.34
N LEU A 96 -2.84 6.88 -13.56
CA LEU A 96 -2.21 6.33 -14.77
C LEU A 96 -1.61 7.45 -15.65
N ALA A 97 -1.11 8.51 -15.02
CA ALA A 97 -0.48 9.60 -15.74
C ALA A 97 0.84 9.14 -16.41
N PRO A 98 1.10 9.51 -17.69
CA PRO A 98 2.34 9.13 -18.39
C PRO A 98 3.61 9.57 -17.66
N ALA A 99 3.55 10.71 -16.96
CA ALA A 99 4.70 11.23 -16.19
C ALA A 99 4.99 10.41 -14.95
N ARG A 100 3.96 9.82 -14.31
CA ARG A 100 4.10 9.02 -13.10
C ARG A 100 2.83 8.21 -12.83
N ALA A 101 2.96 6.91 -12.86
CA ALA A 101 1.88 6.02 -12.45
C ALA A 101 1.95 5.72 -10.96
N CYS A 102 0.78 5.74 -10.28
CA CYS A 102 0.69 5.50 -8.85
C CYS A 102 -0.48 4.58 -8.51
N LEU A 103 -0.29 3.75 -7.49
CA LEU A 103 -1.32 2.93 -6.87
C LEU A 103 -1.57 3.43 -5.44
N VAL A 104 -2.82 3.55 -5.04
CA VAL A 104 -3.20 4.08 -3.72
C VAL A 104 -3.86 2.99 -2.89
N TYR A 105 -3.31 2.76 -1.71
CA TYR A 105 -3.75 1.77 -0.73
C TYR A 105 -4.02 2.40 0.63
N PRO A 106 -4.74 1.73 1.53
CA PRO A 106 -4.77 2.13 2.93
C PRO A 106 -3.37 2.02 3.54
N LEU A 107 -2.98 2.99 4.39
CA LEU A 107 -1.69 2.95 5.07
C LEU A 107 -1.69 1.89 6.18
N CYS A 108 -0.82 0.89 6.06
CA CYS A 108 -0.59 -0.12 7.09
C CYS A 108 0.35 0.44 8.16
N ARG A 109 -0.21 1.10 9.19
CA ARG A 109 0.58 1.75 10.25
C ARG A 109 1.45 0.78 11.06
N GLY A 110 1.14 -0.51 11.09
CA GLY A 110 1.89 -1.52 11.84
C GLY A 110 3.31 -1.82 11.32
N GLY A 111 3.71 -1.23 10.20
CA GLY A 111 4.96 -1.54 9.50
C GLY A 111 4.90 -2.86 8.74
N SER A 112 5.98 -3.22 8.08
CA SER A 112 6.10 -4.50 7.38
C SER A 112 6.30 -5.66 8.36
N LEU A 113 6.03 -6.89 7.92
CA LEU A 113 6.35 -8.08 8.70
C LEU A 113 7.87 -8.18 8.96
N GLU A 114 8.69 -7.83 7.97
CA GLU A 114 10.14 -7.75 8.08
C GLU A 114 10.56 -6.82 9.21
N ASP A 115 10.01 -5.59 9.26
CA ASP A 115 10.30 -4.62 10.30
C ASP A 115 9.94 -5.14 11.71
N ARG A 116 8.82 -5.87 11.79
CA ARG A 116 8.32 -6.44 13.05
C ARG A 116 9.13 -7.63 13.53
N LEU A 117 9.75 -8.38 12.62
CA LEU A 117 10.56 -9.57 12.92
C LEU A 117 12.01 -9.19 13.24
N TYR A 118 12.64 -8.40 12.37
CA TYR A 118 14.09 -8.13 12.47
C TYR A 118 14.42 -6.88 13.28
N ARG A 119 13.53 -5.90 13.36
CA ARG A 119 13.67 -4.70 14.19
C ARG A 119 15.01 -3.97 13.99
N THR A 120 15.48 -3.89 12.78
CA THR A 120 16.73 -3.21 12.40
C THR A 120 16.67 -1.70 12.71
N PRO A 121 17.80 -0.97 12.76
CA PRO A 121 17.80 0.49 12.89
C PRO A 121 16.92 1.17 11.82
N ALA A 122 16.94 0.68 10.57
CA ALA A 122 16.08 1.16 9.50
C ALA A 122 14.59 0.90 9.77
N ALA A 123 14.24 -0.27 10.33
CA ALA A 123 12.88 -0.57 10.77
C ALA A 123 12.41 0.39 11.88
N LEU A 124 13.26 0.70 12.85
CA LEU A 124 12.95 1.65 13.92
C LEU A 124 12.69 3.06 13.38
N GLN A 125 13.46 3.48 12.39
CA GLN A 125 13.22 4.75 11.69
C GLN A 125 11.88 4.75 10.96
N ARG A 126 11.54 3.68 10.22
CA ARG A 126 10.23 3.55 9.54
C ARG A 126 9.06 3.60 10.51
N PHE A 127 9.15 2.98 11.70
CA PHE A 127 8.10 3.12 12.71
C PHE A 127 7.88 4.57 13.15
N ARG A 128 8.93 5.37 13.32
CA ARG A 128 8.81 6.80 13.60
C ARG A 128 8.10 7.55 12.46
N MET A 129 8.46 7.24 11.21
CA MET A 129 7.81 7.83 10.02
C MET A 129 6.33 7.42 9.91
N LEU A 130 5.94 6.27 10.47
CA LEU A 130 4.55 5.81 10.55
C LEU A 130 3.79 6.39 11.75
N GLY A 131 4.44 7.24 12.57
CA GLY A 131 3.83 7.95 13.70
C GLY A 131 3.91 7.20 15.03
N PHE A 132 4.87 6.29 15.21
CA PHE A 132 5.14 5.67 16.50
C PHE A 132 6.22 6.44 17.26
N ASP A 133 5.93 6.90 18.47
CA ASP A 133 6.94 7.48 19.38
C ASP A 133 7.95 6.43 19.82
N THR A 134 7.47 5.22 20.06
CA THR A 134 8.29 4.05 20.40
C THR A 134 7.98 2.89 19.46
N ALA A 135 9.01 2.09 19.14
CA ALA A 135 8.81 0.93 18.28
C ALA A 135 7.77 -0.04 18.87
N PRO A 136 6.82 -0.56 18.06
CA PRO A 136 5.87 -1.55 18.54
C PRO A 136 6.58 -2.76 19.16
N PRO A 137 5.97 -3.45 20.14
CA PRO A 137 6.58 -4.63 20.76
C PRO A 137 6.79 -5.75 19.72
N PRO A 138 7.72 -6.68 19.96
CA PRO A 138 7.91 -7.85 19.09
C PRO A 138 6.60 -8.64 18.93
N LEU A 139 6.44 -9.28 17.78
CA LEU A 139 5.29 -10.15 17.53
C LEU A 139 5.37 -11.38 18.45
N SER A 140 4.31 -11.62 19.23
CA SER A 140 4.16 -12.86 19.98
C SER A 140 4.02 -14.08 19.06
N SER A 141 4.31 -15.29 19.55
CA SER A 141 4.14 -16.52 18.76
C SER A 141 2.73 -16.67 18.23
N ALA A 142 1.72 -16.36 19.02
CA ALA A 142 0.33 -16.37 18.58
C ALA A 142 0.05 -15.37 17.46
N ALA A 143 0.67 -14.18 17.49
CA ALA A 143 0.54 -13.19 16.41
C ALA A 143 1.24 -13.66 15.13
N ARG A 144 2.42 -14.30 15.23
CA ARG A 144 3.12 -14.88 14.09
C ARG A 144 2.31 -15.99 13.41
N LEU A 145 1.70 -16.89 14.19
CA LEU A 145 0.83 -17.94 13.66
C LEU A 145 -0.41 -17.35 12.94
N ARG A 146 -1.01 -16.29 13.50
CA ARG A 146 -2.13 -15.60 12.80
C ARG A 146 -1.69 -15.02 11.47
N VAL A 147 -0.52 -14.36 11.40
CA VAL A 147 0.02 -13.82 10.15
C VAL A 147 0.24 -14.93 9.13
N LEU A 148 0.84 -16.06 9.51
CA LEU A 148 1.06 -17.20 8.61
C LEU A 148 -0.27 -17.76 8.09
N ARG A 149 -1.24 -17.97 8.96
CA ARG A 149 -2.57 -18.45 8.58
C ARG A 149 -3.27 -17.48 7.60
N ASP A 150 -3.23 -16.19 7.91
CA ASP A 150 -3.91 -15.17 7.12
C ASP A 150 -3.22 -14.99 5.75
N ALA A 151 -1.89 -15.12 5.67
CA ALA A 151 -1.15 -15.14 4.42
C ALA A 151 -1.47 -16.39 3.58
N ALA A 152 -1.48 -17.57 4.19
CA ALA A 152 -1.85 -18.80 3.51
C ALA A 152 -3.28 -18.75 2.95
N SER A 153 -4.22 -18.18 3.72
CA SER A 153 -5.61 -17.97 3.27
C SER A 153 -5.70 -17.03 2.07
N ALA A 154 -4.90 -15.94 2.05
CA ALA A 154 -4.86 -15.03 0.91
C ALA A 154 -4.26 -15.68 -0.34
N LEU A 155 -3.18 -16.46 -0.19
CA LEU A 155 -2.56 -17.19 -1.28
C LEU A 155 -3.51 -18.25 -1.86
N HIS A 156 -4.18 -19.02 -1.00
CA HIS A 156 -5.19 -19.98 -1.44
C HIS A 156 -6.29 -19.31 -2.26
N TYR A 157 -6.81 -18.17 -1.75
CA TYR A 157 -7.82 -17.40 -2.47
C TYR A 157 -7.33 -16.94 -3.85
N LEU A 158 -6.12 -16.38 -3.95
CA LEU A 158 -5.55 -15.94 -5.23
C LEU A 158 -5.39 -17.09 -6.24
N HIS A 159 -5.02 -18.29 -5.77
CA HIS A 159 -4.92 -19.48 -6.62
C HIS A 159 -6.28 -20.03 -7.09
N THR A 160 -7.39 -19.64 -6.43
CA THR A 160 -8.75 -20.03 -6.85
C THR A 160 -9.40 -19.03 -7.80
N LEU A 161 -8.78 -17.85 -8.00
CA LEU A 161 -9.25 -16.85 -8.96
C LEU A 161 -8.76 -17.09 -10.41
N SER A 162 -7.92 -18.11 -10.61
CA SER A 162 -7.27 -18.42 -11.89
C SER A 162 -8.13 -19.28 -12.78
#